data_9a50f4a4f3039571eb06c4d6fc22f49f
#
_entry.id   9a50f4a4f3039571eb06c4d6fc22f49f
#
_cell.length_a   1.000
_cell.length_b   1.000
_cell.length_c   1.000
_cell.angle_alpha   90.00
_cell.angle_beta   90.00
_cell.angle_gamma   90.00
#
_symmetry.space_group_name_H-M   'P 1'
#
loop_
_entity.id
_entity.type
_entity.pdbx_description
1 polymer ?
#
loop_
_entity_poly.entity_id
_entity_poly.type
_entity_poly.pdbx_seq_one_letter_code
_entity_poly.pdbx_strand_id
1 'polypeptide(L)'
;MAHEHGVQVMVDGAHAFAHIQYRIEDLHCDYYAASLHKWLSVPLGAGILYVNKTRIENVWPLLADGEKQKNKIRRLNHVGTHPVHTDLTINDSIDYYEMVGHERKEARLRYLQLYWSEKVRNIPKIIVNTPADASRSCGIANVGIEGITPGDLAQRLMKEFKIFTVAIDYANIRGCRITPNVYTTTQELDQFINALKTLAGA
;
A
#
# COMPACT_ATOMS: atom_id res chain seq x y z
N MET A 1 -19.33 -1.39 16.00
CA MET A 1 -19.49 -2.86 15.94
C MET A 1 -18.44 -3.59 16.79
N ALA A 2 -17.10 -3.58 16.49
CA ALA A 2 -16.11 -4.32 17.31
C ALA A 2 -16.10 -3.87 18.79
N HIS A 3 -16.00 -2.58 19.04
CA HIS A 3 -15.97 -2.01 20.39
C HIS A 3 -17.26 -2.26 21.19
N GLU A 4 -18.42 -2.35 20.54
CA GLU A 4 -19.70 -2.73 21.19
C GLU A 4 -19.66 -4.13 21.80
N HIS A 5 -18.75 -4.97 21.30
CA HIS A 5 -18.50 -6.31 21.80
C HIS A 5 -17.22 -6.43 22.65
N GLY A 6 -16.63 -5.30 23.06
CA GLY A 6 -15.40 -5.28 23.84
C GLY A 6 -14.14 -5.73 23.06
N VAL A 7 -14.22 -5.81 21.73
CA VAL A 7 -13.09 -6.25 20.88
C VAL A 7 -12.26 -5.05 20.45
N GLN A 8 -10.94 -5.15 20.62
CA GLN A 8 -9.99 -4.13 20.17
C GLN A 8 -9.80 -4.21 18.66
N VAL A 9 -9.50 -3.06 18.05
CA VAL A 9 -9.32 -2.91 16.60
C VAL A 9 -7.89 -2.52 16.29
N MET A 10 -7.21 -3.34 15.49
CA MET A 10 -5.92 -3.01 14.89
C MET A 10 -6.07 -2.85 13.38
N VAL A 11 -5.60 -1.74 12.85
CA VAL A 11 -5.61 -1.44 11.42
C VAL A 11 -4.22 -1.67 10.84
N ASP A 12 -4.12 -2.55 9.85
CA ASP A 12 -2.94 -2.62 8.96
C ASP A 12 -3.07 -1.53 7.89
N GLY A 13 -2.38 -0.44 8.12
CA GLY A 13 -2.33 0.72 7.22
C GLY A 13 -1.17 0.69 6.23
N ALA A 14 -0.46 -0.43 6.10
CA ALA A 14 0.77 -0.52 5.31
C ALA A 14 0.60 -0.07 3.84
N HIS A 15 -0.59 -0.20 3.27
CA HIS A 15 -0.93 0.28 1.93
C HIS A 15 -1.89 1.48 1.90
N ALA A 16 -2.26 2.02 3.06
CA ALA A 16 -3.11 3.20 3.16
C ALA A 16 -2.30 4.46 3.49
N PHE A 17 -1.30 4.33 4.38
CA PHE A 17 -0.48 5.43 4.85
C PHE A 17 0.26 6.12 3.70
N ALA A 18 0.13 7.43 3.60
CA ALA A 18 0.69 8.27 2.53
C ALA A 18 0.23 7.90 1.10
N HIS A 19 -0.78 7.03 0.96
CA HIS A 19 -1.39 6.61 -0.30
C HIS A 19 -2.74 7.28 -0.52
N ILE A 20 -3.59 7.25 0.51
CA ILE A 20 -4.89 7.91 0.55
C ILE A 20 -4.96 8.85 1.76
N GLN A 21 -5.86 9.83 1.70
CA GLN A 21 -6.05 10.76 2.79
C GLN A 21 -7.09 10.25 3.78
N TYR A 22 -6.72 10.26 5.06
CA TYR A 22 -7.61 10.01 6.20
C TYR A 22 -6.91 10.48 7.47
N ARG A 23 -7.66 10.60 8.53
CA ARG A 23 -7.13 10.85 9.87
C ARG A 23 -7.22 9.56 10.68
N ILE A 24 -6.19 9.24 11.46
CA ILE A 24 -6.18 8.02 12.29
C ILE A 24 -7.34 8.05 13.29
N GLU A 25 -7.70 9.23 13.78
CA GLU A 25 -8.82 9.41 14.71
C GLU A 25 -10.15 8.95 14.10
N ASP A 26 -10.37 9.17 12.81
CA ASP A 26 -11.62 8.83 12.13
C ASP A 26 -11.77 7.29 11.97
N LEU A 27 -10.68 6.55 12.06
CA LEU A 27 -10.70 5.09 12.02
C LEU A 27 -11.19 4.46 13.33
N HIS A 28 -11.22 5.24 14.42
CA HIS A 28 -11.61 4.76 15.76
C HIS A 28 -10.90 3.46 16.16
N CYS A 29 -9.64 3.28 15.76
CA CYS A 29 -8.86 2.09 16.06
C CYS A 29 -8.08 2.22 17.37
N ASP A 30 -7.79 1.08 18.01
CA ASP A 30 -6.93 1.03 19.19
C ASP A 30 -5.45 1.04 18.80
N TYR A 31 -5.14 0.43 17.66
CA TYR A 31 -3.78 0.31 17.12
C TYR A 31 -3.81 0.55 15.61
N TYR A 32 -2.72 1.12 15.10
CA TYR A 32 -2.51 1.27 13.68
C TYR A 32 -1.03 1.04 13.35
N ALA A 33 -0.74 0.24 12.34
CA ALA A 33 0.64 -0.02 11.92
C ALA A 33 0.81 0.28 10.43
N ALA A 34 1.96 0.84 10.06
CA ALA A 34 2.31 1.07 8.67
C ALA A 34 3.81 0.95 8.40
N SER A 35 4.15 0.52 7.18
CA SER A 35 5.51 0.51 6.66
C SER A 35 5.79 1.82 5.93
N LEU A 36 6.81 2.56 6.33
CA LEU A 36 7.10 3.89 5.77
C LEU A 36 7.80 3.82 4.40
N HIS A 37 8.43 2.69 4.08
CA HIS A 37 9.12 2.49 2.80
C HIS A 37 8.20 2.27 1.58
N LYS A 38 6.89 2.20 1.78
CA LYS A 38 5.93 2.03 0.67
C LYS A 38 5.58 3.38 0.06
N TRP A 39 4.47 3.96 0.47
CA TRP A 39 3.94 5.17 -0.16
C TRP A 39 4.52 6.48 0.37
N LEU A 40 5.13 6.47 1.56
CA LEU A 40 5.90 7.63 2.04
C LEU A 40 7.31 7.67 1.44
N SER A 41 7.80 6.56 0.85
CA SER A 41 9.09 6.46 0.16
C SER A 41 10.33 6.62 1.08
N VAL A 42 10.21 6.29 2.36
CA VAL A 42 11.36 6.14 3.26
C VAL A 42 12.17 4.91 2.83
N PRO A 43 13.50 4.86 2.95
CA PRO A 43 14.28 3.65 2.77
C PRO A 43 13.77 2.47 3.62
N LEU A 44 14.11 1.25 3.21
CA LEU A 44 13.70 0.04 3.94
C LEU A 44 14.17 0.06 5.39
N GLY A 45 13.32 -0.44 6.29
CA GLY A 45 13.66 -0.68 7.70
C GLY A 45 12.89 0.18 8.70
N ALA A 46 12.10 1.18 8.25
CA ALA A 46 11.28 1.98 9.15
C ALA A 46 9.78 1.68 9.03
N GLY A 47 9.09 1.78 10.15
CA GLY A 47 7.65 1.66 10.27
C GLY A 47 7.13 2.48 11.44
N ILE A 48 5.82 2.62 11.52
CA ILE A 48 5.14 3.26 12.65
C ILE A 48 4.16 2.29 13.29
N LEU A 49 4.03 2.41 14.61
CA LEU A 49 2.96 1.83 15.40
C LEU A 49 2.27 2.97 16.16
N TYR A 50 1.03 3.26 15.81
CA TYR A 50 0.16 4.09 16.63
C TYR A 50 -0.54 3.21 17.68
N VAL A 51 -0.57 3.70 18.91
CA VAL A 51 -1.30 3.08 20.00
C VAL A 51 -2.20 4.16 20.61
N ASN A 52 -3.50 3.91 20.66
CA ASN A 52 -4.43 4.81 21.35
C ASN A 52 -3.96 5.03 22.78
N LYS A 53 -3.98 6.28 23.23
CA LYS A 53 -3.48 6.68 24.56
C LYS A 53 -4.05 5.83 25.70
N THR A 54 -5.31 5.42 25.59
CA THR A 54 -6.00 4.58 26.58
C THR A 54 -5.54 3.12 26.58
N ARG A 55 -4.74 2.70 25.60
CA ARG A 55 -4.25 1.33 25.42
C ARG A 55 -2.78 1.15 25.72
N ILE A 56 -2.02 2.23 25.87
CA ILE A 56 -0.56 2.17 26.06
C ILE A 56 -0.18 1.27 27.25
N GLU A 57 -0.91 1.34 28.35
CA GLU A 57 -0.61 0.54 29.55
C GLU A 57 -0.80 -0.98 29.32
N ASN A 58 -1.65 -1.35 28.38
CA ASN A 58 -2.00 -2.74 28.09
C ASN A 58 -1.01 -3.41 27.13
N VAL A 59 -0.15 -2.62 26.46
CA VAL A 59 0.84 -3.17 25.52
C VAL A 59 2.13 -3.51 26.28
N TRP A 60 2.60 -4.74 26.08
CA TRP A 60 3.88 -5.17 26.65
C TRP A 60 5.04 -4.66 25.79
N PRO A 61 6.07 -4.06 26.40
CA PRO A 61 7.29 -3.73 25.65
C PRO A 61 8.00 -5.02 25.23
N LEU A 62 8.58 -5.02 24.03
CA LEU A 62 9.32 -6.17 23.51
C LEU A 62 10.59 -6.45 24.34
N LEU A 63 11.27 -5.39 24.78
CA LEU A 63 12.44 -5.45 25.62
C LEU A 63 12.18 -4.69 26.92
N ALA A 64 12.89 -5.10 27.99
CA ALA A 64 12.82 -4.39 29.25
C ALA A 64 13.32 -2.94 29.10
N ASP A 65 12.56 -2.00 29.63
CA ASP A 65 12.89 -0.57 29.62
C ASP A 65 12.91 -0.02 31.03
N GLY A 66 13.76 0.97 31.29
CA GLY A 66 13.83 1.72 32.51
C GLY A 66 12.70 2.73 32.74
N GLU A 67 11.80 2.93 31.74
CA GLU A 67 10.66 3.84 31.86
C GLU A 67 9.64 3.30 32.89
N LYS A 68 9.51 4.03 33.99
CA LYS A 68 8.65 3.63 35.11
C LYS A 68 7.17 3.95 34.87
N GLN A 69 6.88 4.90 33.95
CA GLN A 69 5.52 5.36 33.72
C GLN A 69 4.85 4.47 32.65
N LYS A 70 3.96 3.59 33.08
CA LYS A 70 3.27 2.62 32.21
C LYS A 70 2.49 3.26 31.05
N ASN A 71 2.01 4.50 31.21
CA ASN A 71 1.25 5.25 30.22
C ASN A 71 2.09 6.01 29.17
N LYS A 72 3.42 5.88 29.23
CA LYS A 72 4.31 6.53 28.27
C LYS A 72 4.58 5.63 27.08
N ILE A 73 4.25 6.13 25.87
CA ILE A 73 4.49 5.40 24.61
C ILE A 73 5.98 5.10 24.40
N ARG A 74 6.87 5.95 24.90
CA ARG A 74 8.32 5.80 24.77
C ARG A 74 8.83 4.45 25.26
N ARG A 75 8.21 3.85 26.30
CA ARG A 75 8.58 2.53 26.80
C ARG A 75 8.44 1.40 25.75
N LEU A 76 7.63 1.61 24.72
CA LEU A 76 7.42 0.65 23.64
C LEU A 76 8.44 0.79 22.50
N ASN A 77 9.24 1.86 22.52
CA ASN A 77 10.21 2.15 21.45
C ASN A 77 11.64 1.70 21.80
N HIS A 78 11.86 1.06 22.95
CA HIS A 78 13.18 0.58 23.31
C HIS A 78 13.48 -0.74 22.60
N VAL A 79 14.46 -0.72 21.69
CA VAL A 79 14.90 -1.89 20.91
C VAL A 79 16.42 -2.12 21.02
N GLY A 80 17.12 -1.38 21.90
CA GLY A 80 18.56 -1.39 22.00
C GLY A 80 19.23 -0.59 20.89
N THR A 81 20.47 -0.94 20.54
CA THR A 81 21.21 -0.30 19.45
C THR A 81 20.64 -0.75 18.11
N HIS A 82 20.29 0.18 17.26
CA HIS A 82 19.76 -0.08 15.91
C HIS A 82 20.35 0.91 14.88
N PRO A 83 20.31 0.57 13.58
CA PRO A 83 20.72 1.49 12.52
C PRO A 83 19.80 2.72 12.49
N VAL A 84 20.36 3.90 12.64
CA VAL A 84 19.58 5.16 12.69
C VAL A 84 19.48 5.86 11.33
N HIS A 85 20.24 5.41 10.31
CA HIS A 85 20.30 6.06 9.01
C HIS A 85 18.92 6.14 8.30
N THR A 86 18.10 5.09 8.44
CA THR A 86 16.74 5.10 7.90
C THR A 86 15.85 6.07 8.65
N ASP A 87 15.93 6.09 9.99
CA ASP A 87 15.11 6.99 10.82
C ASP A 87 15.43 8.46 10.52
N LEU A 88 16.69 8.79 10.26
CA LEU A 88 17.10 10.15 9.90
C LEU A 88 16.53 10.66 8.57
N THR A 89 16.16 9.75 7.66
CA THR A 89 15.57 10.13 6.36
C THR A 89 14.05 10.30 6.39
N ILE A 90 13.40 10.02 7.53
CA ILE A 90 11.93 10.12 7.62
C ILE A 90 11.47 11.56 7.36
N ASN A 91 12.15 12.56 7.91
CA ASN A 91 11.81 13.96 7.69
C ASN A 91 11.93 14.36 6.21
N ASP A 92 13.00 13.96 5.53
CA ASP A 92 13.18 14.25 4.10
C ASP A 92 12.04 13.65 3.27
N SER A 93 11.57 12.46 3.65
CA SER A 93 10.44 11.80 2.98
C SER A 93 9.11 12.51 3.26
N ILE A 94 8.93 13.06 4.47
CA ILE A 94 7.76 13.87 4.81
C ILE A 94 7.79 15.17 4.02
N ASP A 95 8.92 15.87 4.01
CA ASP A 95 9.09 17.13 3.25
C ASP A 95 8.80 16.90 1.75
N TYR A 96 9.31 15.81 1.19
CA TYR A 96 8.99 15.43 -0.20
C TYR A 96 7.49 15.17 -0.39
N TYR A 97 6.85 14.44 0.52
CA TYR A 97 5.43 14.14 0.47
C TYR A 97 4.57 15.42 0.54
N GLU A 98 4.94 16.36 1.41
CA GLU A 98 4.27 17.66 1.56
C GLU A 98 4.50 18.55 0.34
N MET A 99 5.72 18.55 -0.23
CA MET A 99 6.04 19.30 -1.44
C MET A 99 5.24 18.80 -2.66
N VAL A 100 5.07 17.50 -2.81
CA VAL A 100 4.18 16.91 -3.83
C VAL A 100 2.72 17.32 -3.57
N GLY A 101 2.33 17.37 -2.32
CA GLY A 101 0.97 17.66 -1.87
C GLY A 101 0.08 16.42 -1.84
N HIS A 102 -0.57 16.22 -0.71
CA HIS A 102 -1.36 15.02 -0.39
C HIS A 102 -2.46 14.75 -1.43
N GLU A 103 -3.28 15.77 -1.71
CA GLU A 103 -4.38 15.68 -2.67
C GLU A 103 -3.88 15.40 -4.09
N ARG A 104 -2.83 16.10 -4.51
CA ARG A 104 -2.23 15.90 -5.83
C ARG A 104 -1.67 14.50 -5.99
N LYS A 105 -1.02 13.97 -4.95
CA LYS A 105 -0.48 12.61 -4.96
C LYS A 105 -1.60 11.58 -5.11
N GLU A 106 -2.64 11.65 -4.28
CA GLU A 106 -3.77 10.73 -4.33
C GLU A 106 -4.50 10.83 -5.67
N ALA A 107 -4.79 12.04 -6.15
CA ALA A 107 -5.42 12.26 -7.44
C ALA A 107 -4.58 11.67 -8.60
N ARG A 108 -3.26 11.85 -8.56
CA ARG A 108 -2.34 11.27 -9.56
C ARG A 108 -2.36 9.75 -9.54
N LEU A 109 -2.34 9.14 -8.37
CA LEU A 109 -2.36 7.68 -8.23
C LEU A 109 -3.68 7.09 -8.74
N ARG A 110 -4.82 7.71 -8.42
CA ARG A 110 -6.14 7.32 -8.95
C ARG A 110 -6.19 7.47 -10.47
N TYR A 111 -5.72 8.61 -11.00
CA TYR A 111 -5.64 8.84 -12.43
C TYR A 111 -4.84 7.74 -13.15
N LEU A 112 -3.64 7.40 -12.66
CA LEU A 112 -2.79 6.38 -13.27
C LEU A 112 -3.44 4.99 -13.22
N GLN A 113 -4.08 4.65 -12.13
CA GLN A 113 -4.78 3.38 -11.99
C GLN A 113 -5.96 3.28 -12.97
N LEU A 114 -6.81 4.32 -13.04
CA LEU A 114 -7.96 4.37 -13.93
C LEU A 114 -7.53 4.44 -15.41
N TYR A 115 -6.47 5.19 -15.73
CA TYR A 115 -5.96 5.37 -17.08
C TYR A 115 -5.77 4.05 -17.83
N TRP A 116 -5.17 3.06 -17.18
CA TRP A 116 -4.96 1.76 -17.81
C TRP A 116 -6.16 0.83 -17.62
N SER A 117 -6.75 0.79 -16.45
CA SER A 117 -7.78 -0.20 -16.13
C SER A 117 -9.06 0.00 -16.92
N GLU A 118 -9.47 1.23 -17.18
CA GLU A 118 -10.63 1.54 -18.02
C GLU A 118 -10.40 1.13 -19.47
N LYS A 119 -9.19 1.31 -20.01
CA LYS A 119 -8.85 0.96 -21.39
C LYS A 119 -8.85 -0.55 -21.66
N VAL A 120 -8.74 -1.39 -20.63
CA VAL A 120 -8.68 -2.85 -20.79
C VAL A 120 -9.89 -3.58 -20.21
N ARG A 121 -10.70 -2.95 -19.39
CA ARG A 121 -11.81 -3.58 -18.65
C ARG A 121 -12.82 -4.30 -19.53
N ASN A 122 -13.07 -3.79 -20.73
CA ASN A 122 -14.05 -4.34 -21.64
C ASN A 122 -13.42 -5.22 -22.75
N ILE A 123 -12.13 -5.52 -22.65
CA ILE A 123 -11.44 -6.40 -23.61
C ILE A 123 -11.72 -7.86 -23.22
N PRO A 124 -12.17 -8.71 -24.18
CA PRO A 124 -12.40 -10.13 -23.90
C PRO A 124 -11.20 -10.80 -23.25
N LYS A 125 -11.46 -11.72 -22.31
CA LYS A 125 -10.48 -12.46 -21.51
C LYS A 125 -9.69 -11.62 -20.50
N ILE A 126 -9.68 -10.29 -20.53
CA ILE A 126 -9.03 -9.47 -19.51
C ILE A 126 -10.00 -9.26 -18.33
N ILE A 127 -9.57 -9.62 -17.14
CA ILE A 127 -10.36 -9.54 -15.90
C ILE A 127 -9.72 -8.51 -14.99
N VAL A 128 -10.30 -7.31 -14.90
CA VAL A 128 -9.87 -6.30 -13.92
C VAL A 128 -10.63 -6.56 -12.61
N ASN A 129 -9.94 -7.15 -11.62
CA ASN A 129 -10.52 -7.50 -10.33
C ASN A 129 -10.81 -6.28 -9.45
N THR A 130 -10.14 -5.15 -9.73
CA THR A 130 -10.35 -3.89 -9.00
C THR A 130 -11.67 -3.24 -9.42
N PRO A 131 -12.50 -2.77 -8.47
CA PRO A 131 -13.73 -2.06 -8.79
C PRO A 131 -13.52 -0.89 -9.76
N ALA A 132 -14.51 -0.64 -10.62
CA ALA A 132 -14.50 0.54 -11.49
C ALA A 132 -14.80 1.84 -10.74
N ASP A 133 -15.46 1.73 -9.58
CA ASP A 133 -15.74 2.87 -8.72
C ASP A 133 -14.43 3.45 -8.13
N ALA A 134 -14.10 4.66 -8.54
CA ALA A 134 -12.89 5.36 -8.12
C ALA A 134 -12.82 5.60 -6.60
N SER A 135 -13.95 5.64 -5.90
CA SER A 135 -13.98 5.79 -4.43
C SER A 135 -13.49 4.54 -3.70
N ARG A 136 -13.49 3.37 -4.37
CA ARG A 136 -13.13 2.07 -3.81
C ARG A 136 -11.73 1.59 -4.17
N SER A 137 -10.96 2.38 -4.89
CA SER A 137 -9.59 2.06 -5.30
C SER A 137 -8.72 3.32 -5.33
N CYS A 138 -7.41 3.13 -5.33
CA CYS A 138 -6.43 4.19 -5.56
C CYS A 138 -5.30 3.65 -6.44
N GLY A 139 -4.03 3.83 -6.11
CA GLY A 139 -2.89 3.42 -6.91
C GLY A 139 -2.65 1.91 -7.02
N ILE A 140 -3.40 1.07 -6.29
CA ILE A 140 -3.26 -0.40 -6.35
C ILE A 140 -4.43 -0.99 -7.11
N ALA A 141 -4.12 -1.84 -8.09
CA ALA A 141 -5.11 -2.61 -8.82
C ALA A 141 -4.65 -4.05 -9.08
N ASN A 142 -5.56 -4.88 -9.56
CA ASN A 142 -5.27 -6.25 -9.95
C ASN A 142 -5.94 -6.57 -11.28
N VAL A 143 -5.20 -7.25 -12.16
CA VAL A 143 -5.68 -7.71 -13.46
C VAL A 143 -5.22 -9.13 -13.74
N GLY A 144 -6.12 -9.94 -14.24
CA GLY A 144 -5.87 -11.29 -14.75
C GLY A 144 -6.21 -11.42 -16.23
N ILE A 145 -5.80 -12.55 -16.82
CA ILE A 145 -6.21 -12.95 -18.17
C ILE A 145 -6.77 -14.37 -18.08
N GLU A 146 -7.93 -14.59 -18.64
CA GLU A 146 -8.58 -15.89 -18.68
C GLU A 146 -7.67 -16.94 -19.36
N GLY A 147 -7.50 -18.09 -18.71
CA GLY A 147 -6.63 -19.17 -19.18
C GLY A 147 -5.14 -18.98 -18.87
N ILE A 148 -4.72 -17.86 -18.26
CA ILE A 148 -3.33 -17.64 -17.85
C ILE A 148 -3.27 -17.59 -16.31
N THR A 149 -2.37 -18.36 -15.71
CA THR A 149 -2.17 -18.28 -14.25
C THR A 149 -1.51 -16.96 -13.86
N PRO A 150 -1.74 -16.44 -12.63
CA PRO A 150 -1.08 -15.22 -12.19
C PRO A 150 0.45 -15.27 -12.27
N GLY A 151 1.05 -16.44 -11.97
CA GLY A 151 2.49 -16.65 -12.07
C GLY A 151 3.00 -16.56 -13.50
N ASP A 152 2.31 -17.25 -14.43
CA ASP A 152 2.67 -17.22 -15.85
C ASP A 152 2.48 -15.81 -16.43
N LEU A 153 1.40 -15.11 -16.05
CA LEU A 153 1.16 -13.73 -16.47
C LEU A 153 2.30 -12.81 -16.04
N ALA A 154 2.70 -12.87 -14.75
CA ALA A 154 3.81 -12.07 -14.24
C ALA A 154 5.13 -12.39 -14.95
N GLN A 155 5.41 -13.67 -15.17
CA GLN A 155 6.62 -14.13 -15.86
C GLN A 155 6.65 -13.63 -17.32
N ARG A 156 5.53 -13.75 -18.05
CA ARG A 156 5.42 -13.29 -19.44
C ARG A 156 5.53 -11.78 -19.55
N LEU A 157 4.84 -11.01 -18.67
CA LEU A 157 4.99 -9.56 -18.61
C LEU A 157 6.45 -9.14 -18.42
N MET A 158 7.17 -9.81 -17.51
CA MET A 158 8.59 -9.50 -17.30
C MET A 158 9.48 -9.93 -18.45
N LYS A 159 9.33 -11.15 -18.97
CA LYS A 159 10.21 -11.73 -19.98
C LYS A 159 10.03 -11.07 -21.34
N GLU A 160 8.77 -10.90 -21.78
CA GLU A 160 8.44 -10.48 -23.15
C GLU A 160 8.39 -8.93 -23.24
N PHE A 161 7.91 -8.25 -22.18
CA PHE A 161 7.64 -6.79 -22.21
C PHE A 161 8.49 -5.98 -21.22
N LYS A 162 9.30 -6.61 -20.36
CA LYS A 162 10.10 -5.96 -19.32
C LYS A 162 9.26 -5.21 -18.27
N ILE A 163 8.05 -5.69 -18.01
CA ILE A 163 7.12 -5.12 -17.05
C ILE A 163 7.09 -6.02 -15.81
N PHE A 164 7.59 -5.48 -14.69
CA PHE A 164 7.56 -6.16 -13.41
C PHE A 164 6.18 -6.03 -12.76
N THR A 165 5.63 -7.15 -12.31
CA THR A 165 4.37 -7.22 -11.57
C THR A 165 4.44 -8.30 -10.50
N VAL A 166 3.52 -8.27 -9.54
CA VAL A 166 3.45 -9.27 -8.48
C VAL A 166 2.23 -10.17 -8.70
N ALA A 167 2.47 -11.46 -8.88
CA ALA A 167 1.41 -12.45 -8.98
C ALA A 167 0.64 -12.58 -7.67
N ILE A 168 -0.69 -12.55 -7.74
CA ILE A 168 -1.62 -12.74 -6.62
C ILE A 168 -2.57 -13.89 -6.98
N ASP A 169 -2.60 -14.91 -6.15
CA ASP A 169 -3.57 -16.01 -6.21
C ASP A 169 -4.03 -16.29 -4.78
N TYR A 170 -4.96 -15.47 -4.30
CA TYR A 170 -5.42 -15.52 -2.91
C TYR A 170 -6.84 -14.95 -2.78
N ALA A 171 -7.65 -15.55 -1.91
CA ALA A 171 -8.98 -15.06 -1.53
C ALA A 171 -9.89 -14.72 -2.73
N ASN A 172 -9.94 -15.59 -3.74
CA ASN A 172 -10.71 -15.43 -4.98
C ASN A 172 -10.20 -14.31 -5.92
N ILE A 173 -9.05 -13.71 -5.66
CA ILE A 173 -8.41 -12.76 -6.56
C ILE A 173 -7.26 -13.46 -7.27
N ARG A 174 -7.35 -13.54 -8.60
CA ARG A 174 -6.34 -14.17 -9.45
C ARG A 174 -5.87 -13.19 -10.52
N GLY A 175 -4.59 -12.83 -10.47
CA GLY A 175 -4.01 -11.89 -11.42
C GLY A 175 -2.72 -11.27 -10.92
N CYS A 176 -2.27 -10.24 -11.61
CA CYS A 176 -1.10 -9.47 -11.22
C CYS A 176 -1.50 -8.17 -10.53
N ARG A 177 -0.82 -7.85 -9.43
CA ARG A 177 -0.94 -6.56 -8.77
C ARG A 177 -0.16 -5.51 -9.55
N ILE A 178 -0.83 -4.41 -9.87
CA ILE A 178 -0.32 -3.27 -10.60
C ILE A 178 -0.30 -2.07 -9.66
N THR A 179 0.87 -1.45 -9.51
CA THR A 179 1.09 -0.38 -8.52
C THR A 179 1.89 0.77 -9.13
N PRO A 180 1.31 1.54 -10.08
CA PRO A 180 1.95 2.75 -10.57
C PRO A 180 2.18 3.74 -9.42
N ASN A 181 3.27 4.49 -9.48
CA ASN A 181 3.54 5.56 -8.53
C ASN A 181 3.54 6.91 -9.26
N VAL A 182 3.66 8.01 -8.52
CA VAL A 182 3.54 9.38 -9.06
C VAL A 182 4.46 9.66 -10.25
N TYR A 183 5.61 9.00 -10.31
CA TYR A 183 6.61 9.09 -11.39
C TYR A 183 6.31 8.19 -12.59
N THR A 184 5.34 7.27 -12.50
CA THR A 184 4.94 6.43 -13.63
C THR A 184 4.31 7.28 -14.73
N THR A 185 4.77 7.10 -15.95
CA THR A 185 4.29 7.82 -17.13
C THR A 185 3.10 7.12 -17.79
N THR A 186 2.31 7.87 -18.54
CA THR A 186 1.24 7.28 -19.36
C THR A 186 1.78 6.42 -20.48
N GLN A 187 2.97 6.72 -21.02
CA GLN A 187 3.64 5.91 -22.02
C GLN A 187 3.97 4.50 -21.50
N GLU A 188 4.46 4.39 -20.26
CA GLU A 188 4.69 3.09 -19.62
C GLU A 188 3.39 2.32 -19.42
N LEU A 189 2.29 3.01 -19.07
CA LEU A 189 0.98 2.38 -18.96
C LEU A 189 0.39 1.99 -20.32
N ASP A 190 0.65 2.74 -21.41
CA ASP A 190 0.27 2.34 -22.75
C ASP A 190 1.02 1.09 -23.22
N GLN A 191 2.32 0.95 -22.87
CA GLN A 191 3.06 -0.30 -23.07
C GLN A 191 2.44 -1.48 -22.32
N PHE A 192 2.05 -1.26 -21.05
CA PHE A 192 1.35 -2.27 -20.27
C PHE A 192 0.00 -2.67 -20.86
N ILE A 193 -0.81 -1.70 -21.31
CA ILE A 193 -2.09 -1.95 -21.98
C ILE A 193 -1.87 -2.81 -23.23
N ASN A 194 -0.87 -2.47 -24.05
CA ASN A 194 -0.55 -3.23 -25.27
C ASN A 194 -0.07 -4.64 -24.94
N ALA A 195 0.73 -4.81 -23.87
CA ALA A 195 1.15 -6.12 -23.40
C ALA A 195 -0.05 -7.00 -22.99
N LEU A 196 -1.01 -6.44 -22.24
CA LEU A 196 -2.22 -7.17 -21.86
C LEU A 196 -3.06 -7.58 -23.08
N LYS A 197 -3.24 -6.67 -24.04
CA LYS A 197 -3.95 -6.97 -25.31
C LYS A 197 -3.27 -8.11 -26.05
N THR A 198 -1.97 -8.02 -26.27
CA THR A 198 -1.19 -9.08 -26.95
C THR A 198 -1.33 -10.42 -26.25
N LEU A 199 -1.24 -10.45 -24.92
CA LEU A 199 -1.35 -11.68 -24.13
C LEU A 199 -2.76 -12.26 -24.12
N ALA A 200 -3.79 -11.42 -24.25
CA ALA A 200 -5.19 -11.85 -24.38
C ALA A 200 -5.56 -12.29 -25.80
N GLY A 201 -4.72 -12.01 -26.79
CA GLY A 201 -5.01 -12.28 -28.20
C GLY A 201 -6.03 -11.29 -28.79
N ALA A 202 -6.00 -10.02 -28.36
CA ALA A 202 -6.92 -8.95 -28.75
C ALA A 202 -6.19 -7.85 -29.53
#